data_8b8101c772a4bc028fc2bf488b032a1f
#
_entry.id   8b8101c772a4bc028fc2bf488b032a1f
#
_cell.length_a   1.000
_cell.length_b   1.000
_cell.length_c   1.000
_cell.angle_alpha   90.00
_cell.angle_beta   90.00
_cell.angle_gamma   90.00
#
_symmetry.space_group_name_H-M   'P 1'
#
loop_
_entity.id
_entity.type
_entity.pdbx_description
1 polymer ?
#
loop_
_entity_poly.entity_id
_entity_poly.type
_entity_poly.pdbx_seq_one_letter_code
_entity_poly.pdbx_strand_id
1 'polypeptide(L)'
;VNSPLWIFDLDNTLHNATPHIFPHINRSMTAYLQEHLQLSEVEANALRMDYWQRYGATLSGLMRHHGTDPAHFLWHTHQFPELERMVLRQSRLRHVLRALPGKKVVFSNAPRHYALDVLNLLKINNLFDDLIAVEQTRYRPKPDFAGFRHVMRRHRVRAAECVMVEDSLENLQAAKRLGMRTVWISEQSRMPECVDVKLRSVLQLPGAVHRVLNNSKENA
;
A
#
# COMPACT_ATOMS: atom_id res chain seq x y z
N VAL A 1 -0.14 14.61 24.56
CA VAL A 1 -0.49 14.39 23.14
C VAL A 1 -0.21 12.93 22.86
N ASN A 2 -1.26 12.13 22.53
CA ASN A 2 -1.06 10.73 22.17
C ASN A 2 -0.12 10.64 20.96
N SER A 3 0.86 9.73 21.02
CA SER A 3 1.76 9.49 19.90
C SER A 3 0.96 8.97 18.68
N PRO A 4 1.23 9.46 17.46
CA PRO A 4 0.47 9.09 16.27
C PRO A 4 0.65 7.61 15.90
N LEU A 5 -0.35 7.04 15.19
CA LEU A 5 -0.20 5.80 14.46
C LEU A 5 0.18 6.15 13.00
N TRP A 6 1.38 5.82 12.60
CA TRP A 6 1.82 5.92 11.21
C TRP A 6 1.38 4.67 10.45
N ILE A 7 0.64 4.86 9.39
CA ILE A 7 0.16 3.79 8.51
C ILE A 7 0.87 3.97 7.18
N PHE A 8 1.73 3.04 6.84
CA PHE A 8 2.52 3.08 5.60
C PHE A 8 1.96 2.10 4.59
N ASP A 9 1.75 2.58 3.38
CA ASP A 9 1.74 1.69 2.24
C ASP A 9 3.15 1.11 1.98
N LEU A 10 3.25 0.06 1.17
CA LEU A 10 4.50 -0.65 0.91
C LEU A 10 5.10 -0.26 -0.45
N ASP A 11 4.40 -0.62 -1.52
CA ASP A 11 4.89 -0.51 -2.90
C ASP A 11 4.85 0.94 -3.39
N ASN A 12 5.96 1.46 -3.93
CA ASN A 12 6.15 2.88 -4.27
C ASN A 12 6.09 3.87 -3.09
N THR A 13 5.97 3.37 -1.86
CA THR A 13 6.01 4.19 -0.65
C THR A 13 7.27 3.90 0.18
N LEU A 14 7.48 2.67 0.63
CA LEU A 14 8.68 2.25 1.37
C LEU A 14 9.81 1.78 0.47
N HIS A 15 9.50 1.32 -0.73
CA HIS A 15 10.47 1.00 -1.80
C HIS A 15 9.86 1.29 -3.17
N ASN A 16 10.71 1.38 -4.19
CA ASN A 16 10.25 1.57 -5.57
C ASN A 16 9.93 0.23 -6.22
N ALA A 17 8.64 -0.09 -6.37
CA ALA A 17 8.16 -1.33 -6.99
C ALA A 17 8.01 -1.23 -8.51
N THR A 18 7.97 -0.01 -9.06
CA THR A 18 7.67 0.25 -10.47
C THR A 18 8.62 -0.43 -11.44
N PRO A 19 9.96 -0.42 -11.27
CA PRO A 19 10.86 -0.91 -12.33
C PRO A 19 10.88 -2.43 -12.46
N HIS A 20 10.59 -3.17 -11.38
CA HIS A 20 10.80 -4.62 -11.38
C HIS A 20 9.59 -5.42 -10.88
N ILE A 21 9.00 -5.00 -9.77
CA ILE A 21 7.92 -5.74 -9.10
C ILE A 21 6.63 -5.71 -9.92
N PHE A 22 6.12 -4.54 -10.28
CA PHE A 22 4.87 -4.43 -11.03
C PHE A 22 4.92 -5.09 -12.42
N PRO A 23 6.00 -4.97 -13.21
CA PRO A 23 6.10 -5.72 -14.46
C PRO A 23 6.05 -7.24 -14.26
N HIS A 24 6.66 -7.76 -13.18
CA HIS A 24 6.60 -9.17 -12.84
C HIS A 24 5.17 -9.61 -12.46
N ILE A 25 4.53 -8.90 -11.54
CA ILE A 25 3.14 -9.16 -11.12
C ILE A 25 2.19 -9.12 -12.33
N ASN A 26 2.34 -8.14 -13.20
CA ASN A 26 1.51 -8.01 -14.39
C ASN A 26 1.64 -9.22 -15.32
N ARG A 27 2.86 -9.71 -15.58
CA ARG A 27 3.08 -10.93 -16.37
C ARG A 27 2.49 -12.16 -15.68
N SER A 28 2.70 -12.31 -14.37
CA SER A 28 2.18 -13.43 -13.60
C SER A 28 0.65 -13.44 -13.57
N MET A 29 0.00 -12.27 -13.44
CA MET A 29 -1.45 -12.16 -13.54
C MET A 29 -1.95 -12.54 -14.93
N THR A 30 -1.29 -12.09 -15.99
CA THR A 30 -1.66 -12.43 -17.37
C THR A 30 -1.53 -13.94 -17.58
N ALA A 31 -0.42 -14.54 -17.18
CA ALA A 31 -0.21 -16.00 -17.28
C ALA A 31 -1.29 -16.77 -16.50
N TYR A 32 -1.63 -16.32 -15.29
CA TYR A 32 -2.71 -16.91 -14.50
C TYR A 32 -4.06 -16.89 -15.22
N LEU A 33 -4.43 -15.77 -15.85
CA LEU A 33 -5.68 -15.67 -16.59
C LEU A 33 -5.68 -16.55 -17.85
N GLN A 34 -4.56 -16.65 -18.56
CA GLN A 34 -4.41 -17.55 -19.69
C GLN A 34 -4.64 -19.01 -19.27
N GLU A 35 -4.00 -19.45 -18.19
CA GLU A 35 -4.09 -20.83 -17.70
C GLU A 35 -5.49 -21.18 -17.16
N HIS A 36 -6.06 -20.31 -16.31
CA HIS A 36 -7.29 -20.64 -15.56
C HIS A 36 -8.58 -20.24 -16.26
N LEU A 37 -8.52 -19.29 -17.19
CA LEU A 37 -9.70 -18.86 -17.98
C LEU A 37 -9.60 -19.21 -19.45
N GLN A 38 -8.52 -19.91 -19.88
CA GLN A 38 -8.28 -20.33 -21.26
C GLN A 38 -8.31 -19.15 -22.25
N LEU A 39 -7.77 -18.00 -21.85
CA LEU A 39 -7.71 -16.79 -22.67
C LEU A 39 -6.40 -16.71 -23.44
N SER A 40 -6.42 -16.04 -24.59
CA SER A 40 -5.19 -15.59 -25.24
C SER A 40 -4.50 -14.51 -24.38
N GLU A 41 -3.22 -14.24 -24.65
CA GLU A 41 -2.48 -13.19 -23.93
C GLU A 41 -3.14 -11.82 -24.08
N VAL A 42 -3.64 -11.49 -25.26
CA VAL A 42 -4.32 -10.22 -25.54
C VAL A 42 -5.62 -10.08 -24.72
N GLU A 43 -6.44 -11.12 -24.70
CA GLU A 43 -7.69 -11.14 -23.92
C GLU A 43 -7.40 -11.09 -22.41
N ALA A 44 -6.41 -11.84 -21.93
CA ALA A 44 -6.00 -11.85 -20.54
C ALA A 44 -5.52 -10.46 -20.07
N ASN A 45 -4.69 -9.77 -20.89
CA ASN A 45 -4.27 -8.40 -20.59
C ASN A 45 -5.43 -7.41 -20.61
N ALA A 46 -6.33 -7.50 -21.60
CA ALA A 46 -7.50 -6.64 -21.67
C ALA A 46 -8.41 -6.83 -20.45
N LEU A 47 -8.71 -8.07 -20.07
CA LEU A 47 -9.52 -8.40 -18.91
C LEU A 47 -8.88 -7.91 -17.59
N ARG A 48 -7.57 -8.12 -17.44
CA ARG A 48 -6.82 -7.65 -16.27
C ARG A 48 -6.94 -6.13 -16.10
N MET A 49 -6.76 -5.38 -17.18
CA MET A 49 -6.85 -3.92 -17.18
C MET A 49 -8.28 -3.43 -16.93
N ASP A 50 -9.28 -4.05 -17.58
CA ASP A 50 -10.69 -3.73 -17.37
C ASP A 50 -11.09 -3.91 -15.90
N TYR A 51 -10.73 -5.02 -15.29
CA TYR A 51 -11.04 -5.28 -13.87
C TYR A 51 -10.31 -4.35 -12.92
N TRP A 52 -9.06 -4.01 -13.21
CA TRP A 52 -8.33 -3.02 -12.44
C TRP A 52 -9.01 -1.64 -12.49
N GLN A 53 -9.43 -1.20 -13.68
CA GLN A 53 -10.10 0.09 -13.86
C GLN A 53 -11.49 0.13 -13.20
N ARG A 54 -12.28 -0.93 -13.34
CA ARG A 54 -13.68 -0.96 -12.83
C ARG A 54 -13.75 -1.23 -11.32
N TYR A 55 -12.87 -2.04 -10.80
CA TYR A 55 -12.97 -2.55 -9.43
C TYR A 55 -11.80 -2.16 -8.53
N GLY A 56 -10.84 -1.39 -9.03
CA GLY A 56 -9.64 -0.98 -8.30
C GLY A 56 -8.57 -2.08 -8.14
N ALA A 57 -8.92 -3.33 -8.43
CA ALA A 57 -7.99 -4.46 -8.44
C ALA A 57 -8.50 -5.56 -9.37
N THR A 58 -7.59 -6.19 -10.13
CA THR A 58 -7.90 -7.33 -11.01
C THR A 58 -8.58 -8.46 -10.23
N LEU A 59 -8.06 -8.79 -9.03
CA LEU A 59 -8.61 -9.82 -8.16
C LEU A 59 -10.09 -9.59 -7.82
N SER A 60 -10.48 -8.33 -7.56
CA SER A 60 -11.88 -7.99 -7.23
C SER A 60 -12.85 -8.36 -8.35
N GLY A 61 -12.45 -8.12 -9.61
CA GLY A 61 -13.21 -8.55 -10.78
C GLY A 61 -13.25 -10.07 -10.93
N LEU A 62 -12.11 -10.74 -10.76
CA LEU A 62 -12.00 -12.20 -10.86
C LEU A 62 -12.86 -12.92 -9.82
N MET A 63 -12.83 -12.48 -8.57
CA MET A 63 -13.70 -13.02 -7.52
C MET A 63 -15.18 -12.87 -7.87
N ARG A 64 -15.56 -11.70 -8.40
CA ARG A 64 -16.96 -11.35 -8.69
C ARG A 64 -17.54 -12.10 -9.89
N HIS A 65 -16.74 -12.27 -10.94
CA HIS A 65 -17.23 -12.75 -12.24
C HIS A 65 -16.83 -14.20 -12.55
N HIS A 66 -15.76 -14.69 -11.91
CA HIS A 66 -15.21 -16.02 -12.19
C HIS A 66 -15.14 -16.93 -10.95
N GLY A 67 -15.53 -16.41 -9.76
CA GLY A 67 -15.45 -17.19 -8.52
C GLY A 67 -14.02 -17.58 -8.14
N THR A 68 -13.01 -16.82 -8.62
CA THR A 68 -11.60 -17.11 -8.39
C THR A 68 -11.30 -17.11 -6.89
N ASP A 69 -10.62 -18.15 -6.41
CA ASP A 69 -10.09 -18.20 -5.05
C ASP A 69 -8.99 -17.13 -4.89
N PRO A 70 -9.19 -16.12 -4.02
CA PRO A 70 -8.25 -15.04 -3.86
C PRO A 70 -6.90 -15.50 -3.30
N ALA A 71 -6.86 -16.49 -2.42
CA ALA A 71 -5.61 -17.00 -1.86
C ALA A 71 -4.77 -17.70 -2.94
N HIS A 72 -5.41 -18.51 -3.77
CA HIS A 72 -4.78 -19.18 -4.90
C HIS A 72 -4.23 -18.17 -5.92
N PHE A 73 -5.04 -17.19 -6.32
CA PHE A 73 -4.60 -16.12 -7.24
C PHE A 73 -3.39 -15.37 -6.72
N LEU A 74 -3.47 -14.88 -5.48
CA LEU A 74 -2.39 -14.09 -4.87
C LEU A 74 -1.11 -14.90 -4.69
N TRP A 75 -1.23 -16.16 -4.33
CA TRP A 75 -0.07 -17.06 -4.23
C TRP A 75 0.63 -17.20 -5.58
N HIS A 76 -0.09 -17.50 -6.66
CA HIS A 76 0.50 -17.70 -7.98
C HIS A 76 1.05 -16.42 -8.62
N THR A 77 0.45 -15.28 -8.33
CA THR A 77 0.84 -14.01 -8.96
C THR A 77 1.94 -13.25 -8.21
N HIS A 78 2.26 -13.65 -6.98
CA HIS A 78 3.26 -12.99 -6.13
C HIS A 78 4.41 -13.94 -5.74
N GLN A 79 4.79 -14.86 -6.63
CA GLN A 79 6.01 -15.64 -6.53
C GLN A 79 7.14 -14.92 -7.26
N PHE A 80 8.23 -14.64 -6.58
CA PHE A 80 9.36 -13.88 -7.12
C PHE A 80 10.65 -14.68 -6.94
N PRO A 81 11.13 -15.41 -7.96
CA PRO A 81 12.36 -16.21 -7.86
C PRO A 81 13.61 -15.37 -7.50
N GLU A 82 13.63 -14.09 -7.86
CA GLU A 82 14.75 -13.17 -7.66
C GLU A 82 14.34 -11.88 -6.92
N LEU A 83 13.44 -11.98 -5.94
CA LEU A 83 12.92 -10.81 -5.21
C LEU A 83 14.04 -9.92 -4.65
N GLU A 84 15.13 -10.51 -4.17
CA GLU A 84 16.25 -9.75 -3.61
C GLU A 84 16.89 -8.79 -4.62
N ARG A 85 16.91 -9.15 -5.92
CA ARG A 85 17.43 -8.29 -6.99
C ARG A 85 16.44 -7.22 -7.42
N MET A 86 15.14 -7.45 -7.18
CA MET A 86 14.07 -6.55 -7.57
C MET A 86 13.80 -5.46 -6.52
N VAL A 87 14.06 -5.74 -5.24
CA VAL A 87 13.85 -4.79 -4.14
C VAL A 87 15.00 -3.82 -4.04
N LEU A 88 14.74 -2.57 -4.40
CA LEU A 88 15.73 -1.50 -4.35
C LEU A 88 15.88 -0.97 -2.92
N ARG A 89 17.01 -1.30 -2.28
CA ARG A 89 17.30 -0.90 -0.89
C ARG A 89 17.70 0.57 -0.81
N GLN A 90 17.12 1.29 0.14
CA GLN A 90 17.50 2.65 0.50
C GLN A 90 18.19 2.65 1.87
N SER A 91 19.50 2.88 1.91
CA SER A 91 20.32 2.76 3.12
C SER A 91 19.83 3.59 4.31
N ARG A 92 19.21 4.75 4.06
CA ARG A 92 18.71 5.68 5.09
C ARG A 92 17.30 5.33 5.61
N LEU A 93 16.53 4.47 4.94
CA LEU A 93 15.13 4.18 5.27
C LEU A 93 14.96 3.71 6.72
N ARG A 94 15.82 2.81 7.16
CA ARG A 94 15.81 2.29 8.54
C ARG A 94 16.01 3.41 9.58
N HIS A 95 16.94 4.32 9.33
CA HIS A 95 17.19 5.46 10.21
C HIS A 95 15.98 6.39 10.27
N VAL A 96 15.41 6.70 9.12
CA VAL A 96 14.20 7.53 8.98
C VAL A 96 13.03 6.97 9.77
N LEU A 97 12.73 5.68 9.62
CA LEU A 97 11.63 5.04 10.34
C LEU A 97 11.85 5.01 11.87
N ARG A 98 13.09 4.84 12.33
CA ARG A 98 13.44 4.90 13.76
C ARG A 98 13.25 6.28 14.37
N ALA A 99 13.45 7.34 13.61
CA ALA A 99 13.34 8.72 14.07
C ALA A 99 11.86 9.18 14.23
N LEU A 100 10.89 8.44 13.67
CA LEU A 100 9.48 8.80 13.78
C LEU A 100 8.92 8.41 15.15
N PRO A 101 8.21 9.32 15.84
CA PRO A 101 7.56 9.03 17.11
C PRO A 101 6.33 8.13 16.90
N GLY A 102 5.99 7.32 17.92
CA GLY A 102 4.77 6.53 17.92
C GLY A 102 4.86 5.20 17.19
N LYS A 103 3.71 4.53 17.08
CA LYS A 103 3.58 3.22 16.44
C LYS A 103 3.58 3.33 14.93
N LYS A 104 4.05 2.27 14.28
CA LYS A 104 4.12 2.16 12.83
C LYS A 104 3.52 0.85 12.37
N VAL A 105 2.64 0.90 11.38
CA VAL A 105 2.07 -0.29 10.75
C VAL A 105 2.23 -0.20 9.24
N VAL A 106 2.41 -1.34 8.60
CA VAL A 106 2.30 -1.45 7.15
C VAL A 106 0.87 -1.84 6.82
N PHE A 107 0.27 -1.15 5.84
CA PHE A 107 -1.05 -1.49 5.30
C PHE A 107 -0.97 -1.55 3.77
N SER A 108 -0.90 -2.76 3.23
CA SER A 108 -0.68 -3.01 1.80
C SER A 108 -1.83 -3.78 1.16
N ASN A 109 -2.06 -3.52 -0.14
CA ASN A 109 -2.96 -4.31 -0.99
C ASN A 109 -2.31 -5.61 -1.49
N ALA A 110 -1.01 -5.78 -1.26
CA ALA A 110 -0.29 -7.00 -1.60
C ALA A 110 -0.55 -8.13 -0.58
N PRO A 111 -0.31 -9.39 -0.93
CA PRO A 111 -0.44 -10.51 -0.02
C PRO A 111 0.67 -10.49 1.05
N ARG A 112 0.36 -11.10 2.20
CA ARG A 112 1.20 -11.04 3.39
C ARG A 112 2.59 -11.64 3.18
N HIS A 113 2.72 -12.76 2.46
CA HIS A 113 4.01 -13.40 2.21
C HIS A 113 4.96 -12.46 1.47
N TYR A 114 4.51 -11.87 0.35
CA TYR A 114 5.30 -10.91 -0.41
C TYR A 114 5.68 -9.69 0.44
N ALA A 115 4.71 -9.10 1.16
CA ALA A 115 4.97 -7.92 1.98
C ALA A 115 6.02 -8.19 3.08
N LEU A 116 5.96 -9.36 3.73
CA LEU A 116 6.96 -9.79 4.71
C LEU A 116 8.35 -9.95 4.10
N ASP A 117 8.44 -10.58 2.93
CA ASP A 117 9.72 -10.79 2.24
C ASP A 117 10.36 -9.45 1.87
N VAL A 118 9.58 -8.50 1.34
CA VAL A 118 10.06 -7.13 1.04
C VAL A 118 10.56 -6.44 2.31
N LEU A 119 9.78 -6.45 3.42
CA LEU A 119 10.18 -5.82 4.68
C LEU A 119 11.46 -6.43 5.27
N ASN A 120 11.63 -7.75 5.13
CA ASN A 120 12.83 -8.47 5.58
C ASN A 120 14.04 -8.11 4.71
N LEU A 121 13.88 -8.07 3.39
CA LEU A 121 14.93 -7.65 2.45
C LEU A 121 15.37 -6.20 2.70
N LEU A 122 14.43 -5.30 3.00
CA LEU A 122 14.71 -3.92 3.39
C LEU A 122 15.30 -3.80 4.81
N LYS A 123 15.29 -4.87 5.60
CA LYS A 123 15.73 -4.93 7.00
C LYS A 123 14.98 -3.96 7.92
N ILE A 124 13.68 -3.75 7.66
CA ILE A 124 12.81 -2.83 8.42
C ILE A 124 11.62 -3.51 9.10
N ASN A 125 11.41 -4.82 8.89
CA ASN A 125 10.28 -5.55 9.46
C ASN A 125 10.13 -5.32 10.97
N ASN A 126 11.24 -5.37 11.72
CA ASN A 126 11.25 -5.16 13.18
C ASN A 126 11.04 -3.71 13.65
N LEU A 127 10.78 -2.79 12.73
CA LEU A 127 10.43 -1.38 13.04
C LEU A 127 8.92 -1.13 12.98
N PHE A 128 8.15 -2.12 12.54
CA PHE A 128 6.70 -2.05 12.47
C PHE A 128 6.05 -2.87 13.58
N ASP A 129 5.03 -2.30 14.18
CA ASP A 129 4.23 -2.95 15.23
C ASP A 129 3.24 -3.97 14.63
N ASP A 130 2.89 -3.81 13.35
CA ASP A 130 1.97 -4.70 12.64
C ASP A 130 2.16 -4.63 11.11
N LEU A 131 1.71 -5.68 10.42
CA LEU A 131 1.55 -5.76 8.98
C LEU A 131 0.14 -6.21 8.66
N ILE A 132 -0.65 -5.34 8.01
CA ILE A 132 -1.99 -5.59 7.54
C ILE A 132 -1.94 -5.70 6.02
N ALA A 133 -2.10 -6.91 5.53
CA ALA A 133 -2.13 -7.25 4.12
C ALA A 133 -3.57 -7.48 3.64
N VAL A 134 -3.76 -7.71 2.35
CA VAL A 134 -5.10 -7.81 1.74
C VAL A 134 -5.94 -8.96 2.32
N GLU A 135 -5.34 -10.04 2.77
CA GLU A 135 -6.05 -11.17 3.41
C GLU A 135 -6.78 -10.75 4.69
N GLN A 136 -6.14 -9.87 5.52
CA GLN A 136 -6.75 -9.41 6.76
C GLN A 136 -7.89 -8.43 6.54
N THR A 137 -8.01 -7.87 5.34
CA THR A 137 -9.15 -7.03 4.92
C THR A 137 -10.23 -7.83 4.18
N ARG A 138 -10.17 -9.17 4.22
CA ARG A 138 -11.04 -10.08 3.46
C ARG A 138 -11.00 -9.79 1.96
N TYR A 139 -9.79 -9.57 1.44
CA TYR A 139 -9.51 -9.27 0.03
C TYR A 139 -10.25 -8.02 -0.50
N ARG A 140 -10.54 -7.07 0.40
CA ARG A 140 -11.06 -5.74 0.06
C ARG A 140 -9.91 -4.74 0.09
N PRO A 141 -9.33 -4.44 -1.08
CA PRO A 141 -8.14 -3.59 -1.16
C PRO A 141 -8.48 -2.13 -0.83
N LYS A 142 -7.47 -1.34 -0.45
CA LYS A 142 -7.58 0.12 -0.50
C LYS A 142 -8.01 0.52 -1.93
N PRO A 143 -8.88 1.51 -2.08
CA PRO A 143 -9.37 2.50 -1.13
C PRO A 143 -10.63 2.11 -0.32
N ASP A 144 -11.02 0.82 -0.26
CA ASP A 144 -12.18 0.42 0.53
C ASP A 144 -11.99 0.79 2.02
N PHE A 145 -13.00 1.45 2.60
CA PHE A 145 -12.97 1.92 3.98
C PHE A 145 -12.86 0.80 5.03
N ALA A 146 -13.24 -0.43 4.66
CA ALA A 146 -13.21 -1.56 5.60
C ALA A 146 -11.78 -1.85 6.09
N GLY A 147 -10.78 -1.77 5.20
CA GLY A 147 -9.38 -1.95 5.55
C GLY A 147 -8.89 -0.88 6.53
N PHE A 148 -9.14 0.40 6.25
CA PHE A 148 -8.78 1.50 7.16
C PHE A 148 -9.46 1.36 8.53
N ARG A 149 -10.75 1.01 8.56
CA ARG A 149 -11.49 0.77 9.80
C ARG A 149 -10.94 -0.45 10.57
N HIS A 150 -10.47 -1.48 9.84
CA HIS A 150 -9.81 -2.64 10.45
C HIS A 150 -8.52 -2.21 11.18
N VAL A 151 -7.65 -1.42 10.53
CA VAL A 151 -6.43 -0.86 11.12
C VAL A 151 -6.77 -0.09 12.40
N MET A 152 -7.68 0.87 12.32
CA MET A 152 -8.07 1.70 13.48
C MET A 152 -8.60 0.89 14.66
N ARG A 153 -9.48 -0.09 14.41
CA ARG A 153 -10.02 -0.97 15.46
C ARG A 153 -8.93 -1.83 16.10
N ARG A 154 -8.07 -2.42 15.29
CA ARG A 154 -6.99 -3.30 15.74
C ARG A 154 -6.00 -2.58 16.65
N HIS A 155 -5.69 -1.33 16.35
CA HIS A 155 -4.77 -0.49 17.12
C HIS A 155 -5.47 0.40 18.16
N ARG A 156 -6.82 0.36 18.23
CA ARG A 156 -7.64 1.14 19.18
C ARG A 156 -7.37 2.64 19.11
N VAL A 157 -7.31 3.17 17.88
CA VAL A 157 -7.05 4.59 17.58
C VAL A 157 -8.20 5.21 16.81
N ARG A 158 -8.38 6.52 16.96
CA ARG A 158 -9.30 7.32 16.13
C ARG A 158 -8.57 7.77 14.85
N ALA A 159 -9.34 8.08 13.82
CA ALA A 159 -8.78 8.53 12.54
C ALA A 159 -7.86 9.75 12.69
N ALA A 160 -8.23 10.74 13.53
CA ALA A 160 -7.42 11.93 13.80
C ALA A 160 -6.05 11.63 14.44
N GLU A 161 -5.87 10.44 15.00
CA GLU A 161 -4.59 9.98 15.57
C GLU A 161 -3.73 9.23 14.53
N CYS A 162 -4.28 8.99 13.33
CA CYS A 162 -3.61 8.27 12.25
C CYS A 162 -2.99 9.21 11.23
N VAL A 163 -1.83 8.80 10.70
CA VAL A 163 -1.17 9.42 9.54
C VAL A 163 -1.02 8.36 8.47
N MET A 164 -1.70 8.53 7.33
CA MET A 164 -1.52 7.67 6.15
C MET A 164 -0.41 8.20 5.27
N VAL A 165 0.60 7.38 4.99
CA VAL A 165 1.73 7.66 4.09
C VAL A 165 1.58 6.75 2.88
N GLU A 166 1.41 7.34 1.67
CA GLU A 166 0.90 6.62 0.50
C GLU A 166 1.33 7.32 -0.81
N ASP A 167 1.47 6.59 -1.91
CA ASP A 167 1.71 7.13 -3.25
C ASP A 167 0.42 7.28 -4.10
N SER A 168 -0.63 6.49 -3.81
CA SER A 168 -1.93 6.53 -4.51
C SER A 168 -2.85 7.60 -3.93
N LEU A 169 -3.32 8.51 -4.79
CA LEU A 169 -4.27 9.56 -4.40
C LEU A 169 -5.64 9.02 -4.00
N GLU A 170 -6.10 7.95 -4.63
CA GLU A 170 -7.38 7.30 -4.29
C GLU A 170 -7.37 6.77 -2.86
N ASN A 171 -6.26 6.18 -2.44
CA ASN A 171 -6.08 5.69 -1.08
C ASN A 171 -5.99 6.83 -0.07
N LEU A 172 -5.27 7.91 -0.41
CA LEU A 172 -5.19 9.12 0.42
C LEU A 172 -6.56 9.80 0.55
N GLN A 173 -7.34 9.85 -0.54
CA GLN A 173 -8.69 10.41 -0.54
C GLN A 173 -9.61 9.63 0.41
N ALA A 174 -9.52 8.30 0.42
CA ALA A 174 -10.25 7.46 1.35
C ALA A 174 -9.82 7.70 2.81
N ALA A 175 -8.52 7.78 3.07
CA ALA A 175 -7.97 8.08 4.40
C ALA A 175 -8.42 9.47 4.89
N LYS A 176 -8.38 10.48 4.01
CA LYS A 176 -8.81 11.85 4.32
C LYS A 176 -10.29 11.95 4.66
N ARG A 177 -11.15 11.25 3.89
CA ARG A 177 -12.61 11.17 4.17
C ARG A 177 -12.93 10.52 5.52
N LEU A 178 -12.05 9.66 6.02
CA LEU A 178 -12.17 9.08 7.36
C LEU A 178 -11.64 9.99 8.47
N GLY A 179 -11.01 11.12 8.14
CA GLY A 179 -10.43 12.08 9.08
C GLY A 179 -8.99 11.81 9.47
N MET A 180 -8.26 11.00 8.69
CA MET A 180 -6.82 10.79 8.88
C MET A 180 -6.02 11.97 8.33
N ARG A 181 -4.81 12.17 8.86
CA ARG A 181 -3.77 12.98 8.22
C ARG A 181 -3.17 12.21 7.07
N THR A 182 -2.76 12.93 6.02
CA THR A 182 -2.31 12.32 4.78
C THR A 182 -0.96 12.86 4.34
N VAL A 183 -0.05 11.95 4.00
CA VAL A 183 1.25 12.26 3.43
C VAL A 183 1.36 11.58 2.07
N TRP A 184 1.50 12.38 1.03
CA TRP A 184 1.64 11.87 -0.33
C TRP A 184 3.12 11.77 -0.73
N ILE A 185 3.53 10.57 -1.12
CA ILE A 185 4.86 10.33 -1.69
C ILE A 185 4.75 10.46 -3.20
N SER A 186 5.25 11.58 -3.76
CA SER A 186 5.12 11.84 -5.20
C SER A 186 6.08 12.91 -5.69
N GLU A 187 6.55 12.75 -6.93
CA GLU A 187 7.35 13.77 -7.65
C GLU A 187 6.49 14.77 -8.43
N GLN A 188 5.18 14.55 -8.55
CA GLN A 188 4.27 15.48 -9.26
C GLN A 188 4.28 16.85 -8.61
N SER A 189 4.09 17.92 -9.42
CA SER A 189 4.08 19.31 -8.90
C SER A 189 2.79 19.68 -8.16
N ARG A 190 1.65 19.08 -8.50
CA ARG A 190 0.34 19.38 -7.91
C ARG A 190 0.25 19.03 -6.42
N MET A 191 -0.67 19.67 -5.71
CA MET A 191 -1.02 19.39 -4.31
C MET A 191 -2.55 19.25 -4.22
N PRO A 192 -3.10 18.02 -4.34
CA PRO A 192 -4.54 17.80 -4.22
C PRO A 192 -5.07 18.08 -2.81
N GLU A 193 -6.35 18.45 -2.68
CA GLU A 193 -7.01 18.78 -1.40
C GLU A 193 -6.98 17.63 -0.36
N CYS A 194 -6.94 16.40 -0.83
CA CYS A 194 -6.84 15.23 0.07
C CYS A 194 -5.44 15.02 0.67
N VAL A 195 -4.47 15.90 0.37
CA VAL A 195 -3.07 15.77 0.79
C VAL A 195 -2.72 16.88 1.79
N ASP A 196 -2.35 16.52 3.02
CA ASP A 196 -1.89 17.49 4.03
C ASP A 196 -0.42 17.85 3.84
N VAL A 197 0.41 16.86 3.50
CA VAL A 197 1.84 17.04 3.23
C VAL A 197 2.26 16.21 2.04
N LYS A 198 2.99 16.84 1.11
CA LYS A 198 3.61 16.14 -0.02
C LYS A 198 5.12 16.06 0.18
N LEU A 199 5.68 14.89 -0.09
CA LEU A 199 7.11 14.60 -0.06
C LEU A 199 7.50 13.85 -1.33
N ARG A 200 8.73 14.05 -1.81
CA ARG A 200 9.24 13.29 -2.96
C ARG A 200 9.66 11.86 -2.58
N SER A 201 9.95 11.64 -1.30
CA SER A 201 10.39 10.34 -0.78
C SER A 201 10.05 10.25 0.70
N VAL A 202 9.76 9.04 1.16
CA VAL A 202 9.60 8.70 2.58
C VAL A 202 10.82 9.13 3.42
N LEU A 203 12.01 9.24 2.82
CA LEU A 203 13.22 9.69 3.49
C LEU A 203 13.14 11.12 4.01
N GLN A 204 12.21 11.94 3.54
CA GLN A 204 12.00 13.33 3.97
C GLN A 204 11.06 13.44 5.19
N LEU A 205 10.43 12.33 5.62
CA LEU A 205 9.45 12.33 6.72
C LEU A 205 9.96 12.96 8.02
N PRO A 206 11.18 12.69 8.52
CA PRO A 206 11.63 13.27 9.80
C PRO A 206 11.61 14.80 9.79
N GLY A 207 11.98 15.42 8.68
CA GLY A 207 11.93 16.89 8.53
C GLY A 207 10.51 17.45 8.36
N ALA A 208 9.51 16.60 8.14
CA ALA A 208 8.12 16.98 7.93
C ALA A 208 7.20 16.65 9.12
N VAL A 209 7.69 15.92 10.14
CA VAL A 209 6.87 15.44 11.28
C VAL A 209 6.05 16.55 11.91
N HIS A 210 6.68 17.72 12.20
CA HIS A 210 5.99 18.85 12.81
C HIS A 210 4.82 19.34 11.93
N ARG A 211 5.03 19.47 10.62
CA ARG A 211 3.97 19.89 9.68
C ARG A 211 2.84 18.86 9.65
N VAL A 212 3.18 17.56 9.54
CA VAL A 212 2.21 16.48 9.51
C VAL A 212 1.35 16.45 10.77
N LEU A 213 1.94 16.67 11.94
CA LEU A 213 1.24 16.54 13.21
C LEU A 213 0.47 17.81 13.63
N ASN A 214 0.85 18.99 13.13
CA ASN A 214 0.26 20.27 13.54
C ASN A 214 -0.73 20.87 12.54
N ASN A 215 -0.79 20.42 11.27
CA ASN A 215 -1.74 20.93 10.27
C ASN A 215 -3.24 20.76 10.64
N SER A 216 -3.56 20.14 11.77
CA SER A 216 -4.95 19.98 12.25
C SER A 216 -5.49 21.18 13.03
N LYS A 217 -4.72 22.27 13.20
CA LYS A 217 -5.14 23.42 14.03
C LYS A 217 -5.70 24.62 13.25
N GLU A 218 -5.62 24.59 11.92
CA GLU A 218 -6.06 25.75 11.09
C GLU A 218 -7.45 25.58 10.44
N ASN A 219 -8.11 24.44 10.62
CA ASN A 219 -9.44 24.15 10.04
C ASN A 219 -10.48 23.75 11.11
N ALA A 220 -10.41 24.31 12.30
CA ALA A 220 -11.45 24.15 13.35
C ALA A 220 -12.10 25.50 13.67
#